data_ff766f8febe10d0773046865362435c1
#
_entry.id   ff766f8febe10d0773046865362435c1
#
_cell.length_a   1.000
_cell.length_b   1.000
_cell.length_c   1.000
_cell.angle_alpha   90.00
_cell.angle_beta   90.00
_cell.angle_gamma   90.00
#
_symmetry.space_group_name_H-M   'P 1'
#
loop_
_entity.id
_entity.type
_entity.pdbx_description
1 polymer ?
#
loop_
_entity_poly.entity_id
_entity_poly.type
_entity_poly.pdbx_seq_one_letter_code
_entity_poly.pdbx_strand_id
1 'polypeptide(L)'
;VTPRVVLAGAGGYGRLYLREIAALEAEGAVRLTGVCEVNPLDAEARRLIGDRPVSADLSALLRDADIGIVSTPMHTHVPLAHRVLDAGAHLLLEKPPTPTLADWYDLVDRAEGRVVQVGFQALGSHAVHRLAEVMRSGALGEIRGIGVRGTWSRDDTYYTRAPWAGRRTLDGVPVVDGALTNPFAHGIATALALDGATGVDDVHDIELELLRSRDIEADDTSCLRLRTRNGTVVVVAVTLCAEVAREPVLVVHGSRKRAVLHYTEHRLVVDGIEERHRRDSPLRNLLDHLADPGVPLHAPLAGTGAFMRVLEAVRTAPDPAPIDPAWLRRNGKRVDVDGVDHVVAKAAEHLRTFAELEVPWSPLGGVARYGWDGVELPLVVPRPALHPVRTLGGVVVTGEHPDDHPWHRGIGLALPDVNGVNLWGGRNYVPGQGYVPGELGRVEETGPGELAWCDSAGVVLLRERRSIRRRPVPDGWELEWTSVLTAERDVVLHSPGSKGREGAGYGGWFWRLPDLDPLSVRVFSPNGAGEAEVNGRTAPWLAVQVADPVRPWTAVVSGPTDPWFVRVGQYQGIGSAPAWSAPVVLGPGQEREITVRVAFYDGVRTP
;
A
#
# COMPACT_ATOMS: atom_id res chain seq x y z
N VAL A 1 5.58 4.58 39.27
CA VAL A 1 6.03 3.16 39.37
C VAL A 1 7.00 2.91 38.22
N THR A 2 8.17 2.32 38.51
CA THR A 2 9.16 2.01 37.44
C THR A 2 8.60 0.94 36.50
N PRO A 3 8.47 1.20 35.17
CA PRO A 3 7.94 0.27 34.20
C PRO A 3 8.73 -1.05 34.13
N ARG A 4 8.01 -2.16 34.09
CA ARG A 4 8.55 -3.53 33.98
C ARG A 4 8.62 -3.90 32.50
N VAL A 5 9.81 -4.28 32.06
CA VAL A 5 10.09 -4.56 30.63
C VAL A 5 10.40 -6.04 30.43
N VAL A 6 9.82 -6.63 29.40
CA VAL A 6 10.17 -7.95 28.88
C VAL A 6 10.73 -7.78 27.47
N LEU A 7 11.86 -8.42 27.17
CA LEU A 7 12.49 -8.41 25.85
C LEU A 7 12.31 -9.78 25.18
N ALA A 8 11.77 -9.80 23.97
CA ALA A 8 11.80 -10.94 23.06
C ALA A 8 12.87 -10.74 21.99
N GLY A 9 13.84 -11.68 21.92
CA GLY A 9 15.00 -11.61 21.04
C GLY A 9 16.18 -10.87 21.70
N ALA A 10 17.18 -11.62 22.16
CA ALA A 10 18.40 -11.10 22.80
C ALA A 10 19.61 -11.04 21.85
N GLY A 11 19.47 -11.60 20.64
CA GLY A 11 20.48 -11.56 19.58
C GLY A 11 20.38 -10.32 18.71
N GLY A 12 21.32 -10.15 17.77
CA GLY A 12 21.26 -9.06 16.77
C GLY A 12 21.01 -7.69 17.41
N TYR A 13 19.94 -7.01 16.97
CA TYR A 13 19.55 -5.70 17.50
C TYR A 13 19.05 -5.77 18.96
N GLY A 14 18.47 -6.90 19.38
CA GLY A 14 18.05 -7.11 20.76
C GLY A 14 19.17 -6.95 21.79
N ARG A 15 20.42 -7.17 21.37
CA ARG A 15 21.58 -6.88 22.22
C ARG A 15 21.75 -5.39 22.52
N LEU A 16 21.44 -4.52 21.55
CA LEU A 16 21.47 -3.08 21.78
C LEU A 16 20.38 -2.68 22.79
N TYR A 17 19.19 -3.30 22.70
CA TYR A 17 18.16 -3.11 23.72
C TYR A 17 18.59 -3.59 25.10
N LEU A 18 19.27 -4.74 25.22
CA LEU A 18 19.78 -5.18 26.53
C LEU A 18 20.76 -4.17 27.15
N ARG A 19 21.66 -3.59 26.35
CA ARG A 19 22.59 -2.55 26.81
C ARG A 19 21.85 -1.28 27.23
N GLU A 20 20.87 -0.88 26.44
CA GLU A 20 20.06 0.29 26.73
C GLU A 20 19.20 0.10 27.98
N ILE A 21 18.54 -1.06 28.10
CA ILE A 21 17.77 -1.40 29.31
C ILE A 21 18.65 -1.36 30.54
N ALA A 22 19.87 -1.93 30.48
CA ALA A 22 20.79 -1.89 31.62
C ALA A 22 21.19 -0.45 32.00
N ALA A 23 21.37 0.45 31.02
CA ALA A 23 21.63 1.87 31.30
C ALA A 23 20.40 2.54 31.95
N LEU A 24 19.20 2.29 31.41
CA LEU A 24 17.95 2.83 31.94
C LEU A 24 17.59 2.27 33.34
N GLU A 25 17.97 1.03 33.65
CA GLU A 25 17.86 0.45 35.00
C GLU A 25 18.77 1.19 35.98
N ALA A 26 20.00 1.51 35.59
CA ALA A 26 20.91 2.30 36.41
C ALA A 26 20.37 3.71 36.72
N GLU A 27 19.55 4.26 35.83
CA GLU A 27 18.82 5.53 36.05
C GLU A 27 17.52 5.35 36.86
N GLY A 28 17.09 4.09 37.15
CA GLY A 28 15.80 3.80 37.76
C GLY A 28 14.59 4.00 36.87
N ALA A 29 14.80 4.15 35.55
CA ALA A 29 13.77 4.46 34.57
C ALA A 29 12.96 3.24 34.13
N VAL A 30 13.53 2.05 34.14
CA VAL A 30 12.87 0.77 33.79
C VAL A 30 13.37 -0.34 34.73
N ARG A 31 12.72 -1.52 34.65
CA ARG A 31 13.15 -2.77 35.26
C ARG A 31 12.98 -3.92 34.29
N LEU A 32 14.04 -4.60 33.88
CA LEU A 32 13.97 -5.83 33.09
C LEU A 32 13.43 -6.97 34.00
N THR A 33 12.34 -7.60 33.57
CA THR A 33 11.71 -8.69 34.34
C THR A 33 11.87 -10.07 33.71
N GLY A 34 12.23 -10.13 32.41
CA GLY A 34 12.48 -11.40 31.74
C GLY A 34 12.92 -11.22 30.30
N VAL A 35 13.49 -12.27 29.73
CA VAL A 35 13.93 -12.31 28.32
C VAL A 35 13.39 -13.58 27.67
N CYS A 36 12.69 -13.40 26.55
CA CYS A 36 12.28 -14.50 25.68
C CYS A 36 13.33 -14.72 24.60
N GLU A 37 13.99 -15.87 24.61
CA GLU A 37 15.02 -16.24 23.63
C GLU A 37 15.01 -17.75 23.39
N VAL A 38 15.02 -18.15 22.12
CA VAL A 38 15.02 -19.57 21.72
C VAL A 38 16.43 -20.11 21.41
N ASN A 39 17.38 -19.19 21.15
CA ASN A 39 18.75 -19.54 20.86
C ASN A 39 19.64 -19.44 22.10
N PRO A 40 20.80 -20.13 22.12
CA PRO A 40 21.76 -20.00 23.20
C PRO A 40 22.26 -18.57 23.37
N LEU A 41 22.19 -18.03 24.57
CA LEU A 41 22.72 -16.72 24.92
C LEU A 41 24.25 -16.75 24.96
N ASP A 42 24.89 -15.71 24.45
CA ASP A 42 26.32 -15.51 24.61
C ASP A 42 26.69 -14.93 26.00
N ALA A 43 27.97 -14.78 26.25
CA ALA A 43 28.49 -14.33 27.55
C ALA A 43 28.06 -12.91 27.92
N GLU A 44 27.95 -12.01 26.92
CA GLU A 44 27.53 -10.62 27.15
C GLU A 44 26.04 -10.56 27.49
N ALA A 45 25.18 -11.22 26.70
CA ALA A 45 23.75 -11.27 26.96
C ALA A 45 23.46 -11.87 28.35
N ARG A 46 24.12 -12.96 28.68
CA ARG A 46 23.99 -13.57 30.02
C ARG A 46 24.36 -12.59 31.15
N ARG A 47 25.45 -11.85 30.99
CA ARG A 47 25.88 -10.83 31.97
C ARG A 47 24.86 -9.71 32.13
N LEU A 48 24.31 -9.21 31.00
CA LEU A 48 23.32 -8.12 31.03
C LEU A 48 21.97 -8.58 31.60
N ILE A 49 21.57 -9.81 31.32
CA ILE A 49 20.33 -10.39 31.85
C ILE A 49 20.46 -10.73 33.36
N GLY A 50 21.62 -11.20 33.81
CA GLY A 50 21.85 -11.63 35.18
C GLY A 50 20.97 -12.83 35.57
N ASP A 51 20.40 -12.81 36.74
CA ASP A 51 19.57 -13.90 37.31
C ASP A 51 18.09 -13.83 36.86
N ARG A 52 17.75 -12.96 35.91
CA ARG A 52 16.37 -12.80 35.44
C ARG A 52 15.93 -14.03 34.64
N PRO A 53 14.63 -14.38 34.69
CA PRO A 53 14.10 -15.52 33.95
C PRO A 53 14.32 -15.38 32.44
N VAL A 54 14.78 -16.48 31.83
CA VAL A 54 14.88 -16.65 30.37
C VAL A 54 13.97 -17.81 29.97
N SER A 55 13.11 -17.59 29.02
CA SER A 55 12.14 -18.57 28.54
C SER A 55 12.02 -18.54 27.01
N ALA A 56 11.74 -19.67 26.40
CA ALA A 56 11.32 -19.71 25.00
C ALA A 56 9.84 -19.30 24.81
N ASP A 57 9.05 -19.31 25.89
CA ASP A 57 7.65 -18.87 25.88
C ASP A 57 7.54 -17.44 26.42
N LEU A 58 7.21 -16.50 25.52
CA LEU A 58 6.99 -15.10 25.86
C LEU A 58 5.81 -14.92 26.84
N SER A 59 4.74 -15.70 26.69
CA SER A 59 3.53 -15.57 27.50
C SER A 59 3.79 -15.81 28.97
N ALA A 60 4.75 -16.70 29.31
CA ALA A 60 5.15 -16.98 30.67
C ALA A 60 5.80 -15.77 31.38
N LEU A 61 6.36 -14.83 30.62
CA LEU A 61 7.08 -13.66 31.11
C LEU A 61 6.21 -12.40 31.19
N LEU A 62 5.09 -12.33 30.43
CA LEU A 62 4.29 -11.13 30.25
C LEU A 62 3.31 -10.83 31.41
N ARG A 63 3.10 -11.75 32.34
CA ARG A 63 2.04 -11.66 33.40
C ARG A 63 1.99 -10.29 34.10
N ASP A 64 3.14 -9.71 34.33
CA ASP A 64 3.28 -8.46 35.08
C ASP A 64 4.08 -7.41 34.28
N ALA A 65 4.23 -7.57 32.96
CA ALA A 65 4.97 -6.64 32.12
C ALA A 65 4.12 -5.40 31.82
N ASP A 66 4.73 -4.23 31.91
CA ASP A 66 4.13 -2.98 31.48
C ASP A 66 4.48 -2.68 30.01
N ILE A 67 5.66 -3.15 29.55
CA ILE A 67 6.15 -2.98 28.19
C ILE A 67 6.76 -4.30 27.69
N GLY A 68 6.35 -4.76 26.51
CA GLY A 68 7.03 -5.78 25.74
C GLY A 68 7.87 -5.17 24.62
N ILE A 69 9.11 -5.64 24.48
CA ILE A 69 9.98 -5.29 23.35
C ILE A 69 10.12 -6.52 22.48
N VAL A 70 9.76 -6.41 21.17
CA VAL A 70 9.92 -7.49 20.21
C VAL A 70 11.02 -7.12 19.21
N SER A 71 12.16 -7.80 19.31
CA SER A 71 13.36 -7.61 18.49
C SER A 71 13.83 -8.95 17.90
N THR A 72 12.92 -9.61 17.24
CA THR A 72 13.08 -10.93 16.63
C THR A 72 13.03 -10.82 15.09
N PRO A 73 13.24 -11.89 14.31
CA PRO A 73 13.03 -11.84 12.86
C PRO A 73 11.59 -11.48 12.48
N MET A 74 11.40 -10.69 11.42
CA MET A 74 10.12 -10.09 11.01
C MET A 74 8.94 -11.07 10.96
N HIS A 75 9.13 -12.30 10.45
CA HIS A 75 8.07 -13.31 10.36
C HIS A 75 7.50 -13.75 11.74
N THR A 76 8.18 -13.40 12.83
CA THR A 76 7.74 -13.69 14.20
C THR A 76 7.12 -12.48 14.90
N HIS A 77 7.14 -11.29 14.26
CA HIS A 77 6.66 -10.05 14.88
C HIS A 77 5.19 -10.13 15.25
N VAL A 78 4.33 -10.51 14.30
CA VAL A 78 2.87 -10.52 14.50
C VAL A 78 2.45 -11.41 15.67
N PRO A 79 2.80 -12.72 15.72
CA PRO A 79 2.38 -13.57 16.82
C PRO A 79 2.95 -13.15 18.17
N LEU A 80 4.14 -12.54 18.23
CA LEU A 80 4.72 -12.05 19.48
C LEU A 80 4.10 -10.72 19.91
N ALA A 81 3.85 -9.80 18.95
CA ALA A 81 3.16 -8.54 19.22
C ALA A 81 1.75 -8.78 19.77
N HIS A 82 0.99 -9.72 19.20
CA HIS A 82 -0.32 -10.11 19.71
C HIS A 82 -0.24 -10.55 21.18
N ARG A 83 0.71 -11.41 21.54
CA ARG A 83 0.88 -11.87 22.93
C ARG A 83 1.16 -10.72 23.88
N VAL A 84 1.97 -9.73 23.46
CA VAL A 84 2.26 -8.54 24.28
C VAL A 84 1.00 -7.71 24.50
N LEU A 85 0.25 -7.42 23.42
CA LEU A 85 -0.97 -6.62 23.49
C LEU A 85 -2.08 -7.32 24.26
N ASP A 86 -2.27 -8.63 24.05
CA ASP A 86 -3.27 -9.45 24.76
C ASP A 86 -2.99 -9.53 26.27
N ALA A 87 -1.70 -9.47 26.67
CA ALA A 87 -1.32 -9.35 28.06
C ALA A 87 -1.58 -7.97 28.68
N GLY A 88 -2.02 -7.00 27.86
CA GLY A 88 -2.31 -5.62 28.29
C GLY A 88 -1.08 -4.74 28.40
N ALA A 89 0.08 -5.15 27.89
CA ALA A 89 1.31 -4.38 27.89
C ALA A 89 1.41 -3.43 26.66
N HIS A 90 2.15 -2.34 26.81
CA HIS A 90 2.59 -1.50 25.70
C HIS A 90 3.67 -2.22 24.90
N LEU A 91 3.87 -1.83 23.63
CA LEU A 91 4.76 -2.54 22.71
C LEU A 91 5.81 -1.64 22.09
N LEU A 92 7.07 -2.06 22.12
CA LEU A 92 8.12 -1.57 21.22
C LEU A 92 8.44 -2.71 20.23
N LEU A 93 8.15 -2.47 18.95
CA LEU A 93 8.27 -3.48 17.89
C LEU A 93 9.35 -3.08 16.90
N GLU A 94 10.32 -3.99 16.66
CA GLU A 94 11.34 -3.73 15.65
C GLU A 94 10.75 -3.57 14.23
N LYS A 95 11.50 -2.84 13.40
CA LYS A 95 11.15 -2.59 12.00
C LYS A 95 11.54 -3.80 11.10
N PRO A 96 10.83 -4.03 10.00
CA PRO A 96 9.48 -3.57 9.70
C PRO A 96 8.45 -4.11 10.69
N PRO A 97 7.37 -3.38 10.99
CA PRO A 97 6.45 -3.84 12.06
C PRO A 97 5.78 -5.18 11.74
N THR A 98 5.38 -5.39 10.49
CA THR A 98 4.73 -6.63 10.05
C THR A 98 5.21 -7.05 8.66
N PRO A 99 5.05 -8.31 8.28
CA PRO A 99 5.45 -8.81 6.96
C PRO A 99 4.48 -8.43 5.84
N THR A 100 3.23 -8.11 6.16
CA THR A 100 2.20 -7.71 5.19
C THR A 100 1.44 -6.48 5.66
N LEU A 101 0.81 -5.80 4.72
CA LEU A 101 -0.08 -4.68 5.03
C LEU A 101 -1.35 -5.14 5.76
N ALA A 102 -1.84 -6.34 5.47
CA ALA A 102 -2.99 -6.93 6.16
C ALA A 102 -2.70 -7.18 7.65
N ASP A 103 -1.54 -7.77 7.95
CA ASP A 103 -1.08 -7.97 9.34
C ASP A 103 -0.91 -6.63 10.07
N TRP A 104 -0.49 -5.58 9.35
CA TRP A 104 -0.35 -4.25 9.94
C TRP A 104 -1.71 -3.66 10.36
N TYR A 105 -2.75 -3.82 9.53
CA TYR A 105 -4.10 -3.37 9.90
C TYR A 105 -4.65 -4.14 11.10
N ASP A 106 -4.50 -5.48 11.11
CA ASP A 106 -4.90 -6.29 12.26
C ASP A 106 -4.17 -5.87 13.54
N LEU A 107 -2.87 -5.57 13.43
CA LEU A 107 -2.08 -5.11 14.57
C LEU A 107 -2.50 -3.70 15.04
N VAL A 108 -2.85 -2.80 14.13
CA VAL A 108 -3.37 -1.46 14.46
C VAL A 108 -4.69 -1.57 15.22
N ASP A 109 -5.62 -2.39 14.75
CA ASP A 109 -6.91 -2.61 15.39
C ASP A 109 -6.73 -3.24 16.79
N ARG A 110 -5.84 -4.23 16.91
CA ARG A 110 -5.52 -4.90 18.19
C ARG A 110 -4.80 -4.00 19.20
N ALA A 111 -4.09 -2.99 18.70
CA ALA A 111 -3.38 -2.03 19.54
C ALA A 111 -4.29 -1.00 20.22
N GLU A 112 -5.61 -1.04 20.01
CA GLU A 112 -6.54 -0.10 20.62
C GLU A 112 -6.38 -0.06 22.15
N GLY A 113 -6.20 1.14 22.70
CA GLY A 113 -5.97 1.37 24.13
C GLY A 113 -4.56 1.01 24.63
N ARG A 114 -3.61 0.69 23.72
CA ARG A 114 -2.20 0.48 24.02
C ARG A 114 -1.31 1.38 23.16
N VAL A 115 -0.15 1.71 23.69
CA VAL A 115 0.86 2.47 22.95
C VAL A 115 1.79 1.51 22.24
N VAL A 116 1.95 1.67 20.94
CA VAL A 116 2.87 0.89 20.12
C VAL A 116 3.84 1.82 19.38
N GLN A 117 5.13 1.68 19.69
CA GLN A 117 6.24 2.36 19.03
C GLN A 117 6.97 1.38 18.09
N VAL A 118 7.25 1.78 16.87
CA VAL A 118 8.04 0.99 15.92
C VAL A 118 9.50 1.40 15.95
N GLY A 119 10.41 0.45 15.81
CA GLY A 119 11.86 0.61 15.89
C GLY A 119 12.49 1.34 14.70
N PHE A 120 11.89 2.40 14.19
CA PHE A 120 12.51 3.29 13.21
C PHE A 120 13.43 4.30 13.89
N GLN A 121 14.60 3.85 14.36
CA GLN A 121 15.54 4.63 15.18
C GLN A 121 15.99 5.94 14.51
N ALA A 122 16.01 6.00 13.17
CA ALA A 122 16.40 7.21 12.45
C ALA A 122 15.45 8.38 12.75
N LEU A 123 14.16 8.11 12.99
CA LEU A 123 13.15 9.12 13.30
C LEU A 123 13.35 9.78 14.65
N GLY A 124 14.07 9.15 15.58
CA GLY A 124 14.47 9.77 16.85
C GLY A 124 15.66 10.73 16.73
N SER A 125 16.20 10.93 15.52
CA SER A 125 17.29 11.89 15.31
C SER A 125 16.79 13.33 15.32
N HIS A 126 17.37 14.16 16.17
CA HIS A 126 17.07 15.62 16.20
C HIS A 126 17.46 16.31 14.88
N ALA A 127 18.36 15.73 14.08
CA ALA A 127 18.64 16.22 12.73
C ALA A 127 17.42 16.07 11.78
N VAL A 128 16.62 15.00 11.94
CA VAL A 128 15.37 14.81 11.19
C VAL A 128 14.35 15.88 11.60
N HIS A 129 14.17 16.08 12.89
CA HIS A 129 13.25 17.11 13.42
C HIS A 129 13.66 18.51 12.96
N ARG A 130 14.97 18.80 13.00
CA ARG A 130 15.51 20.08 12.51
C ARG A 130 15.26 20.29 11.03
N LEU A 131 15.46 19.25 10.21
CA LEU A 131 15.16 19.32 8.77
C LEU A 131 13.66 19.55 8.52
N ALA A 132 12.78 18.88 9.25
CA ALA A 132 11.34 19.12 9.16
C ALA A 132 10.96 20.58 9.51
N GLU A 133 11.63 21.19 10.49
CA GLU A 133 11.46 22.64 10.80
C GLU A 133 11.93 23.51 9.64
N VAL A 134 13.09 23.23 9.05
CA VAL A 134 13.64 23.97 7.91
C VAL A 134 12.69 23.86 6.69
N MET A 135 12.11 22.70 6.44
CA MET A 135 11.11 22.50 5.38
C MET A 135 9.84 23.32 5.65
N ARG A 136 9.28 23.20 6.85
CA ARG A 136 8.06 23.94 7.26
C ARG A 136 8.23 25.46 7.29
N SER A 137 9.41 25.96 7.59
CA SER A 137 9.70 27.40 7.56
C SER A 137 9.73 27.99 6.14
N GLY A 138 9.70 27.13 5.12
CA GLY A 138 9.83 27.54 3.73
C GLY A 138 11.24 28.00 3.34
N ALA A 139 12.26 27.76 4.18
CA ALA A 139 13.64 28.19 3.91
C ALA A 139 14.24 27.54 2.64
N LEU A 140 13.79 26.31 2.29
CA LEU A 140 14.20 25.62 1.07
C LEU A 140 13.42 26.07 -0.19
N GLY A 141 12.35 26.85 -0.03
CA GLY A 141 11.40 27.15 -1.08
C GLY A 141 10.38 26.03 -1.25
N GLU A 142 9.79 25.94 -2.43
CA GLU A 142 8.92 24.82 -2.81
C GLU A 142 9.74 23.52 -2.86
N ILE A 143 9.22 22.45 -2.24
CA ILE A 143 9.89 21.15 -2.24
C ILE A 143 9.60 20.45 -3.57
N ARG A 144 10.63 20.22 -4.36
CA ARG A 144 10.55 19.53 -5.66
C ARG A 144 10.59 18.02 -5.53
N GLY A 145 11.19 17.52 -4.45
CA GLY A 145 11.26 16.10 -4.15
C GLY A 145 12.33 15.75 -3.12
N ILE A 146 12.34 14.46 -2.76
CA ILE A 146 13.27 13.90 -1.79
C ILE A 146 13.99 12.71 -2.43
N GLY A 147 15.32 12.77 -2.48
CA GLY A 147 16.17 11.66 -2.95
C GLY A 147 16.80 10.95 -1.77
N VAL A 148 16.72 9.63 -1.72
CA VAL A 148 17.46 8.78 -0.77
C VAL A 148 18.44 7.92 -1.52
N ARG A 149 19.70 7.92 -1.11
CA ARG A 149 20.71 7.03 -1.65
C ARG A 149 21.40 6.22 -0.56
N GLY A 150 21.68 4.96 -0.87
CA GLY A 150 22.42 4.07 0.02
C GLY A 150 23.33 3.15 -0.77
N THR A 151 24.64 3.17 -0.48
CA THR A 151 25.63 2.35 -1.16
C THR A 151 26.41 1.57 -0.12
N TRP A 152 25.86 0.44 0.30
CA TRP A 152 26.56 -0.50 1.17
C TRP A 152 27.14 -1.67 0.37
N SER A 153 28.09 -2.37 0.97
CA SER A 153 28.64 -3.60 0.45
C SER A 153 28.38 -4.73 1.43
N ARG A 154 27.79 -5.82 0.94
CA ARG A 154 27.55 -7.06 1.69
C ARG A 154 28.16 -8.23 0.93
N ASP A 155 28.81 -9.11 1.65
CA ASP A 155 29.36 -10.34 1.12
C ASP A 155 28.37 -11.53 1.25
N ASP A 156 28.76 -12.68 0.74
CA ASP A 156 27.92 -13.88 0.77
C ASP A 156 27.59 -14.34 2.20
N THR A 157 28.40 -13.95 3.21
CA THR A 157 28.12 -14.29 4.61
C THR A 157 26.92 -13.54 5.17
N TYR A 158 26.61 -12.37 4.61
CA TYR A 158 25.42 -11.62 4.95
C TYR A 158 24.15 -12.40 4.57
N TYR A 159 24.13 -13.05 3.42
CA TYR A 159 22.98 -13.79 2.92
C TYR A 159 22.86 -15.21 3.49
N THR A 160 23.86 -15.66 4.24
CA THR A 160 23.86 -16.95 4.95
C THR A 160 23.77 -16.80 6.47
N ARG A 161 23.59 -15.55 6.99
CA ARG A 161 23.55 -15.25 8.43
C ARG A 161 22.38 -15.87 9.17
N ALA A 162 21.29 -16.16 8.45
CA ALA A 162 20.04 -16.73 8.98
C ALA A 162 19.21 -17.37 7.85
N PRO A 163 18.28 -18.29 8.18
CA PRO A 163 17.45 -18.95 7.16
C PRO A 163 16.60 -18.01 6.29
N TRP A 164 16.23 -16.85 6.82
CA TRP A 164 15.42 -15.83 6.14
C TRP A 164 16.24 -14.84 5.30
N ALA A 165 17.58 -14.87 5.41
CA ALA A 165 18.44 -13.87 4.78
C ALA A 165 18.39 -13.96 3.24
N GLY A 166 18.11 -12.84 2.58
CA GLY A 166 17.98 -12.73 1.13
C GLY A 166 16.75 -13.43 0.53
N ARG A 167 15.77 -13.80 1.36
CA ARG A 167 14.53 -14.45 0.92
C ARG A 167 13.34 -13.49 0.89
N ARG A 168 12.36 -13.83 0.09
CA ARG A 168 11.04 -13.19 0.07
C ARG A 168 10.06 -13.92 0.97
N THR A 169 10.22 -15.24 1.09
CA THR A 169 9.40 -16.10 1.93
C THR A 169 10.25 -17.11 2.69
N LEU A 170 9.82 -17.48 3.88
CA LEU A 170 10.38 -18.58 4.67
C LEU A 170 9.23 -19.46 5.16
N ASP A 171 9.22 -20.74 4.78
CA ASP A 171 8.17 -21.70 5.13
C ASP A 171 6.75 -21.18 4.85
N GLY A 172 6.58 -20.48 3.72
CA GLY A 172 5.31 -19.89 3.29
C GLY A 172 4.95 -18.55 3.94
N VAL A 173 5.75 -18.06 4.90
CA VAL A 173 5.54 -16.76 5.54
C VAL A 173 6.41 -15.68 4.87
N PRO A 174 5.85 -14.50 4.51
CA PRO A 174 6.65 -13.41 3.95
C PRO A 174 7.72 -12.93 4.93
N VAL A 175 8.94 -12.74 4.42
CA VAL A 175 10.08 -12.19 5.19
C VAL A 175 10.73 -11.00 4.48
N VAL A 176 10.54 -10.84 3.18
CA VAL A 176 10.90 -9.71 2.32
C VAL A 176 12.24 -9.06 2.71
N ASP A 177 13.33 -9.88 2.84
CA ASP A 177 14.65 -9.40 3.29
C ASP A 177 15.46 -8.82 2.13
N GLY A 178 14.93 -7.76 1.50
CA GLY A 178 15.58 -7.03 0.42
C GLY A 178 16.27 -5.74 0.86
N ALA A 179 16.98 -5.10 -0.05
CA ALA A 179 17.71 -3.86 0.20
C ALA A 179 16.78 -2.74 0.69
N LEU A 180 15.61 -2.57 0.04
CA LEU A 180 14.63 -1.53 0.39
C LEU A 180 13.97 -1.78 1.74
N THR A 181 13.60 -3.02 2.02
CA THR A 181 12.70 -3.37 3.13
C THR A 181 13.42 -3.64 4.44
N ASN A 182 14.72 -3.94 4.42
CA ASN A 182 15.49 -4.18 5.62
C ASN A 182 16.63 -3.17 5.81
N PRO A 183 17.78 -3.22 5.09
CA PRO A 183 18.91 -2.31 5.41
C PRO A 183 18.56 -0.84 5.21
N PHE A 184 17.84 -0.48 4.15
CA PHE A 184 17.52 0.91 3.82
C PHE A 184 16.08 1.34 4.17
N ALA A 185 15.34 0.52 4.91
CA ALA A 185 13.99 0.83 5.41
C ALA A 185 13.92 2.18 6.15
N HIS A 186 14.96 2.51 6.93
CA HIS A 186 15.05 3.79 7.63
C HIS A 186 15.05 5.01 6.70
N GLY A 187 15.68 4.90 5.54
CA GLY A 187 15.71 5.98 4.54
C GLY A 187 14.32 6.27 3.99
N ILE A 188 13.57 5.21 3.66
CA ILE A 188 12.17 5.32 3.19
C ILE A 188 11.29 5.95 4.27
N ALA A 189 11.32 5.38 5.49
CA ALA A 189 10.51 5.88 6.60
C ALA A 189 10.83 7.35 6.93
N THR A 190 12.11 7.75 6.86
CA THR A 190 12.52 9.13 7.10
C THR A 190 12.04 10.07 6.00
N ALA A 191 12.10 9.68 4.73
CA ALA A 191 11.62 10.49 3.62
C ALA A 191 10.10 10.72 3.72
N LEU A 192 9.34 9.66 4.01
CA LEU A 192 7.89 9.74 4.19
C LEU A 192 7.51 10.61 5.39
N ALA A 193 8.20 10.45 6.52
CA ALA A 193 7.96 11.27 7.72
C ALA A 193 8.25 12.76 7.49
N LEU A 194 9.31 13.09 6.74
CA LEU A 194 9.64 14.48 6.38
C LEU A 194 8.59 15.12 5.47
N ASP A 195 7.99 14.34 4.59
CA ASP A 195 6.86 14.79 3.75
C ASP A 195 5.54 14.88 4.53
N GLY A 196 5.45 14.24 5.70
CA GLY A 196 4.21 14.11 6.48
C GLY A 196 3.31 12.97 5.99
N ALA A 197 3.79 12.11 5.10
CA ALA A 197 3.09 10.92 4.63
C ALA A 197 3.20 9.79 5.66
N THR A 198 2.14 9.55 6.42
CA THR A 198 2.09 8.58 7.52
C THR A 198 1.07 7.47 7.29
N GLY A 199 -0.03 7.79 6.61
CA GLY A 199 -1.11 6.85 6.28
C GLY A 199 -0.82 6.06 5.02
N VAL A 200 -1.48 4.91 4.89
CA VAL A 200 -1.40 4.05 3.69
C VAL A 200 -1.79 4.82 2.43
N ASP A 201 -2.84 5.64 2.53
CA ASP A 201 -3.39 6.42 1.41
C ASP A 201 -2.57 7.69 1.09
N ASP A 202 -1.52 7.98 1.86
CA ASP A 202 -0.64 9.12 1.57
C ASP A 202 0.38 8.82 0.46
N VAL A 203 0.47 7.58 0.01
CA VAL A 203 1.33 7.15 -1.11
C VAL A 203 0.45 6.78 -2.29
N HIS A 204 0.50 7.57 -3.37
CA HIS A 204 -0.34 7.39 -4.56
C HIS A 204 0.28 6.43 -5.57
N ASP A 205 1.44 6.75 -6.11
CA ASP A 205 2.11 5.97 -7.15
C ASP A 205 3.40 5.37 -6.63
N ILE A 206 3.69 4.13 -7.00
CA ILE A 206 4.97 3.47 -6.69
C ILE A 206 5.50 2.84 -7.97
N GLU A 207 6.72 3.20 -8.35
CA GLU A 207 7.49 2.54 -9.40
C GLU A 207 8.67 1.82 -8.76
N LEU A 208 8.86 0.55 -9.08
CA LEU A 208 9.89 -0.30 -8.50
C LEU A 208 10.77 -0.92 -9.59
N GLU A 209 12.06 -0.83 -9.38
CA GLU A 209 13.07 -1.58 -10.11
C GLU A 209 13.83 -2.42 -9.09
N LEU A 210 13.50 -3.72 -9.03
CA LEU A 210 14.13 -4.67 -8.12
C LEU A 210 15.11 -5.53 -8.89
N LEU A 211 16.37 -5.51 -8.49
CA LEU A 211 17.47 -6.20 -9.15
C LEU A 211 18.25 -7.05 -8.14
N ARG A 212 18.87 -8.11 -8.64
CA ARG A 212 19.74 -8.98 -7.85
C ARG A 212 21.02 -9.33 -8.59
N SER A 213 22.13 -9.29 -7.88
CA SER A 213 23.46 -9.66 -8.38
C SER A 213 23.84 -11.11 -8.04
N ARG A 214 23.01 -11.79 -7.23
CA ARG A 214 23.28 -13.12 -6.68
C ARG A 214 22.07 -14.02 -6.84
N ASP A 215 22.26 -15.31 -6.59
CA ASP A 215 21.17 -16.27 -6.49
C ASP A 215 20.47 -16.16 -5.12
N ILE A 216 19.68 -15.11 -4.97
CA ILE A 216 18.81 -14.81 -3.82
C ILE A 216 17.41 -14.50 -4.33
N GLU A 217 16.41 -14.63 -3.47
CA GLU A 217 15.00 -14.32 -3.84
C GLU A 217 14.72 -12.82 -3.79
N ALA A 218 15.34 -12.10 -2.84
CA ALA A 218 15.13 -10.68 -2.62
C ALA A 218 16.06 -9.81 -3.49
N ASP A 219 15.80 -8.52 -3.49
CA ASP A 219 16.61 -7.51 -4.14
C ASP A 219 17.88 -7.18 -3.34
N ASP A 220 18.98 -6.91 -4.04
CA ASP A 220 20.19 -6.33 -3.47
C ASP A 220 20.58 -4.98 -4.09
N THR A 221 19.91 -4.60 -5.18
CA THR A 221 20.07 -3.32 -5.86
C THR A 221 18.69 -2.88 -6.35
N SER A 222 18.26 -1.66 -5.98
CA SER A 222 16.88 -1.27 -6.25
C SER A 222 16.71 0.23 -6.41
N CYS A 223 15.73 0.61 -7.23
CA CYS A 223 15.22 1.95 -7.31
C CYS A 223 13.71 1.93 -7.05
N LEU A 224 13.28 2.77 -6.12
CA LEU A 224 11.90 3.08 -5.83
C LEU A 224 11.66 4.54 -6.18
N ARG A 225 10.62 4.83 -6.94
CA ARG A 225 10.04 6.17 -7.05
C ARG A 225 8.60 6.12 -6.58
N LEU A 226 8.22 7.06 -5.73
CA LEU A 226 6.83 7.21 -5.31
C LEU A 226 6.41 8.68 -5.35
N ARG A 227 5.10 8.90 -5.40
CA ARG A 227 4.48 10.21 -5.24
C ARG A 227 3.56 10.17 -4.02
N THR A 228 3.72 11.17 -3.16
CA THR A 228 2.85 11.32 -1.99
C THR A 228 1.59 12.12 -2.31
N ARG A 229 0.61 12.09 -1.41
CA ARG A 229 -0.60 12.94 -1.48
C ARG A 229 -0.27 14.43 -1.57
N ASN A 230 0.84 14.86 -0.98
CA ASN A 230 1.30 16.25 -1.06
C ASN A 230 1.91 16.60 -2.43
N GLY A 231 1.96 15.66 -3.37
CA GLY A 231 2.57 15.83 -4.69
C GLY A 231 4.09 15.68 -4.68
N THR A 232 4.72 15.40 -3.52
CA THR A 232 6.17 15.23 -3.41
C THR A 232 6.60 13.95 -4.10
N VAL A 233 7.60 14.05 -4.97
CA VAL A 233 8.28 12.89 -5.57
C VAL A 233 9.37 12.42 -4.62
N VAL A 234 9.36 11.15 -4.24
CA VAL A 234 10.42 10.52 -3.45
C VAL A 234 11.09 9.46 -4.31
N VAL A 235 12.41 9.53 -4.45
CA VAL A 235 13.22 8.51 -5.12
C VAL A 235 14.18 7.90 -4.11
N VAL A 236 14.15 6.57 -4.01
CA VAL A 236 15.06 5.80 -3.15
C VAL A 236 15.87 4.86 -4.03
N ALA A 237 17.15 5.14 -4.18
CA ALA A 237 18.07 4.31 -4.95
C ALA A 237 19.11 3.71 -4.00
N VAL A 238 19.22 2.39 -3.98
CA VAL A 238 20.02 1.68 -3.00
C VAL A 238 20.70 0.44 -3.59
N THR A 239 21.84 0.10 -3.02
CA THR A 239 22.56 -1.13 -3.36
C THR A 239 23.31 -1.70 -2.15
N LEU A 240 23.42 -3.03 -2.11
CA LEU A 240 24.29 -3.79 -1.21
C LEU A 240 25.53 -4.33 -1.95
N CYS A 241 25.73 -3.89 -3.19
CA CYS A 241 26.76 -4.33 -4.12
C CYS A 241 27.69 -3.19 -4.54
N ALA A 242 27.85 -2.19 -3.65
CA ALA A 242 28.71 -1.05 -3.89
C ALA A 242 30.20 -1.44 -3.85
N GLU A 243 30.98 -0.86 -4.76
CA GLU A 243 32.45 -0.98 -4.73
C GLU A 243 33.03 -0.29 -3.48
N VAL A 244 32.46 0.90 -3.15
CA VAL A 244 32.83 1.66 -1.96
C VAL A 244 31.60 1.88 -1.09
N ALA A 245 31.55 1.20 0.05
CA ALA A 245 30.49 1.39 1.01
C ALA A 245 30.50 2.82 1.59
N ARG A 246 29.35 3.48 1.57
CA ARG A 246 29.13 4.82 2.14
C ARG A 246 27.84 4.85 2.93
N GLU A 247 27.83 5.66 4.00
CA GLU A 247 26.63 5.87 4.77
C GLU A 247 25.50 6.47 3.93
N PRO A 248 24.26 6.02 4.15
CA PRO A 248 23.13 6.51 3.37
C PRO A 248 22.80 7.96 3.70
N VAL A 249 22.35 8.68 2.70
CA VAL A 249 21.92 10.07 2.84
C VAL A 249 20.57 10.31 2.20
N LEU A 250 19.88 11.30 2.72
CA LEU A 250 18.64 11.83 2.18
C LEU A 250 18.88 13.27 1.72
N VAL A 251 18.42 13.60 0.53
CA VAL A 251 18.56 14.93 -0.08
C VAL A 251 17.15 15.51 -0.30
N VAL A 252 16.87 16.66 0.31
CA VAL A 252 15.67 17.43 0.01
C VAL A 252 15.99 18.49 -1.04
N HIS A 253 15.32 18.42 -2.18
CA HIS A 253 15.47 19.35 -3.29
C HIS A 253 14.40 20.43 -3.20
N GLY A 254 14.78 21.62 -2.73
CA GLY A 254 13.92 22.80 -2.74
C GLY A 254 14.17 23.68 -3.96
N SER A 255 13.23 24.56 -4.27
CA SER A 255 13.35 25.53 -5.39
C SER A 255 14.41 26.60 -5.17
N ARG A 256 14.77 26.88 -3.91
CA ARG A 256 15.77 27.90 -3.52
C ARG A 256 17.07 27.29 -2.97
N LYS A 257 16.94 26.24 -2.16
CA LYS A 257 18.07 25.60 -1.48
C LYS A 257 17.85 24.10 -1.41
N ARG A 258 18.94 23.37 -1.17
CA ARG A 258 18.90 21.93 -0.86
C ARG A 258 19.36 21.68 0.57
N ALA A 259 18.88 20.58 1.14
CA ALA A 259 19.36 20.06 2.40
C ALA A 259 19.80 18.61 2.24
N VAL A 260 20.86 18.22 2.96
CA VAL A 260 21.38 16.85 2.98
C VAL A 260 21.37 16.36 4.41
N LEU A 261 20.66 15.27 4.64
CA LEU A 261 20.56 14.61 5.94
C LEU A 261 21.30 13.26 5.92
N HIS A 262 22.33 13.16 6.76
CA HIS A 262 23.02 11.91 7.07
C HIS A 262 22.35 11.28 8.29
N TYR A 263 21.26 10.56 8.07
CA TYR A 263 20.36 10.12 9.15
C TYR A 263 21.00 9.09 10.09
N THR A 264 22.00 8.35 9.63
CA THR A 264 22.77 7.40 10.46
C THR A 264 23.83 8.12 11.33
N GLU A 265 24.27 9.33 10.91
CA GLU A 265 25.27 10.14 11.59
C GLU A 265 24.65 11.31 12.39
N HIS A 266 23.32 11.47 12.34
CA HIS A 266 22.58 12.57 12.98
C HIS A 266 23.11 13.95 12.56
N ARG A 267 23.47 14.08 11.29
CA ARG A 267 24.13 15.25 10.71
C ARG A 267 23.28 15.84 9.59
N LEU A 268 23.03 17.14 9.67
CA LEU A 268 22.27 17.92 8.69
C LEU A 268 23.19 18.95 8.03
N VAL A 269 23.11 19.08 6.72
CA VAL A 269 23.78 20.14 5.96
C VAL A 269 22.72 20.91 5.17
N VAL A 270 22.60 22.21 5.44
CA VAL A 270 21.69 23.11 4.71
C VAL A 270 22.52 24.23 4.12
N ASP A 271 22.52 24.39 2.80
CA ASP A 271 23.26 25.44 2.09
C ASP A 271 24.77 25.50 2.48
N GLY A 272 25.38 24.32 2.66
CA GLY A 272 26.78 24.18 3.08
C GLY A 272 27.04 24.33 4.58
N ILE A 273 26.05 24.70 5.38
CA ILE A 273 26.18 24.79 6.85
C ILE A 273 25.87 23.42 7.46
N GLU A 274 26.83 22.88 8.20
CA GLU A 274 26.70 21.59 8.87
C GLU A 274 26.26 21.77 10.33
N GLU A 275 25.25 20.97 10.73
CA GLU A 275 24.76 20.84 12.11
C GLU A 275 24.84 19.37 12.54
N ARG A 276 25.32 19.10 13.77
CA ARG A 276 25.31 17.76 14.38
C ARG A 276 24.36 17.72 15.53
N HIS A 277 23.59 16.66 15.62
CA HIS A 277 22.50 16.52 16.56
C HIS A 277 22.62 15.24 17.38
N ARG A 278 21.88 15.15 18.48
CA ARG A 278 21.69 13.92 19.24
C ARG A 278 20.57 13.08 18.64
N ARG A 279 20.43 11.87 19.15
CA ARG A 279 19.31 10.98 18.88
C ARG A 279 18.72 10.46 20.18
N ASP A 280 17.40 10.46 20.27
CA ASP A 280 16.70 9.76 21.32
C ASP A 280 16.36 8.35 20.81
N SER A 281 16.46 7.36 21.70
CA SER A 281 16.13 5.98 21.34
C SER A 281 14.61 5.76 21.29
N PRO A 282 14.12 4.78 20.53
CA PRO A 282 12.70 4.44 20.54
C PRO A 282 12.19 4.02 21.94
N LEU A 283 13.01 3.33 22.73
CA LEU A 283 12.62 2.94 24.09
C LEU A 283 12.50 4.16 25.02
N ARG A 284 13.48 5.07 25.00
CA ARG A 284 13.42 6.32 25.79
C ARG A 284 12.19 7.14 25.40
N ASN A 285 11.95 7.34 24.10
CA ASN A 285 10.80 8.09 23.63
C ASN A 285 9.45 7.42 24.00
N LEU A 286 9.37 6.09 23.98
CA LEU A 286 8.19 5.36 24.48
C LEU A 286 7.95 5.63 25.97
N LEU A 287 9.01 5.60 26.79
CA LEU A 287 8.92 5.89 28.23
C LEU A 287 8.49 7.34 28.49
N ASP A 288 9.07 8.29 27.76
CA ASP A 288 8.74 9.71 27.89
C ASP A 288 7.27 9.96 27.49
N HIS A 289 6.78 9.31 26.42
CA HIS A 289 5.38 9.38 26.00
C HIS A 289 4.43 8.77 27.02
N LEU A 290 4.81 7.62 27.63
CA LEU A 290 3.98 6.98 28.66
C LEU A 290 3.92 7.79 29.95
N ALA A 291 4.98 8.57 30.25
CA ALA A 291 5.02 9.49 31.38
C ALA A 291 4.25 10.78 31.09
N ASP A 292 4.32 11.28 29.87
CA ASP A 292 3.62 12.47 29.37
C ASP A 292 3.13 12.24 27.93
N PRO A 293 1.84 11.96 27.73
CA PRO A 293 1.25 11.81 26.39
C PRO A 293 1.39 13.03 25.47
N GLY A 294 1.76 14.19 26.01
CA GLY A 294 2.11 15.37 25.21
C GLY A 294 3.43 15.24 24.44
N VAL A 295 4.32 14.32 24.85
CA VAL A 295 5.53 13.98 24.10
C VAL A 295 5.14 13.06 22.93
N PRO A 296 5.33 13.47 21.66
CA PRO A 296 4.93 12.62 20.53
C PRO A 296 5.85 11.41 20.38
N LEU A 297 5.27 10.27 19.99
CA LEU A 297 6.05 9.11 19.55
C LEU A 297 6.77 9.44 18.23
N HIS A 298 8.00 8.96 18.09
CA HIS A 298 8.77 9.13 16.86
C HIS A 298 8.20 8.31 15.70
N ALA A 299 7.72 7.09 15.98
CA ALA A 299 7.16 6.18 15.00
C ALA A 299 5.98 5.40 15.60
N PRO A 300 4.83 6.04 15.87
CA PRO A 300 3.63 5.31 16.29
C PRO A 300 3.23 4.30 15.21
N LEU A 301 2.73 3.12 15.61
CA LEU A 301 2.37 2.06 14.66
C LEU A 301 1.47 2.59 13.53
N ALA A 302 0.39 3.29 13.86
CA ALA A 302 -0.52 3.87 12.88
C ALA A 302 0.15 4.85 11.92
N GLY A 303 1.24 5.51 12.35
CA GLY A 303 2.02 6.43 11.53
C GLY A 303 3.02 5.75 10.58
N THR A 304 3.07 4.42 10.56
CA THR A 304 3.94 3.65 9.64
C THR A 304 3.23 3.15 8.40
N GLY A 305 1.95 3.50 8.20
CA GLY A 305 1.11 3.01 7.11
C GLY A 305 1.69 3.28 5.72
N ALA A 306 2.22 4.48 5.48
CA ALA A 306 2.87 4.82 4.21
C ALA A 306 4.09 3.92 3.92
N PHE A 307 4.92 3.62 4.92
CA PHE A 307 6.02 2.66 4.79
C PHE A 307 5.51 1.24 4.50
N MET A 308 4.46 0.80 5.20
CA MET A 308 3.85 -0.52 4.96
C MET A 308 3.28 -0.64 3.56
N ARG A 309 2.78 0.46 3.01
CA ARG A 309 2.36 0.53 1.61
C ARG A 309 3.51 0.25 0.64
N VAL A 310 4.69 0.82 0.91
CA VAL A 310 5.89 0.54 0.11
C VAL A 310 6.34 -0.91 0.28
N LEU A 311 6.37 -1.43 1.52
CA LEU A 311 6.73 -2.83 1.78
C LEU A 311 5.80 -3.78 1.03
N GLU A 312 4.49 -3.52 1.02
CA GLU A 312 3.51 -4.33 0.31
C GLU A 312 3.74 -4.32 -1.21
N ALA A 313 4.08 -3.16 -1.78
CA ALA A 313 4.45 -3.06 -3.19
C ALA A 313 5.69 -3.90 -3.52
N VAL A 314 6.73 -3.85 -2.67
CA VAL A 314 7.94 -4.69 -2.84
C VAL A 314 7.59 -6.18 -2.69
N ARG A 315 6.78 -6.54 -1.70
CA ARG A 315 6.36 -7.93 -1.44
C ARG A 315 5.60 -8.55 -2.62
N THR A 316 4.70 -7.77 -3.24
CA THR A 316 3.86 -8.22 -4.36
C THR A 316 4.48 -7.99 -5.72
N ALA A 317 5.66 -7.35 -5.78
CA ALA A 317 6.42 -7.17 -7.01
C ALA A 317 6.80 -8.51 -7.66
N PRO A 318 6.98 -8.56 -8.99
CA PRO A 318 7.68 -9.66 -9.64
C PRO A 318 9.05 -9.93 -9.00
N ASP A 319 9.57 -11.12 -9.20
CA ASP A 319 10.90 -11.46 -8.70
C ASP A 319 11.95 -10.48 -9.22
N PRO A 320 12.93 -10.10 -8.38
CA PRO A 320 14.00 -9.21 -8.80
C PRO A 320 14.72 -9.72 -10.04
N ALA A 321 14.88 -8.86 -11.04
CA ALA A 321 15.57 -9.21 -12.27
C ALA A 321 17.06 -9.43 -12.01
N PRO A 322 17.68 -10.47 -12.58
CA PRO A 322 19.13 -10.66 -12.45
C PRO A 322 19.87 -9.56 -13.23
N ILE A 323 20.90 -9.00 -12.61
CA ILE A 323 21.86 -8.13 -13.28
C ILE A 323 22.73 -8.99 -14.21
N ASP A 324 22.94 -8.54 -15.45
CA ASP A 324 23.79 -9.25 -16.41
C ASP A 324 25.20 -9.48 -15.81
N PRO A 325 25.71 -10.73 -15.81
CA PRO A 325 27.03 -11.07 -15.30
C PRO A 325 28.18 -10.24 -15.87
N ALA A 326 28.03 -9.66 -17.07
CA ALA A 326 29.03 -8.77 -17.68
C ALA A 326 29.29 -7.50 -16.83
N TRP A 327 28.36 -7.10 -15.98
CA TRP A 327 28.47 -5.94 -15.10
C TRP A 327 28.81 -6.31 -13.65
N LEU A 328 29.05 -7.59 -13.37
CA LEU A 328 29.33 -8.08 -12.03
C LEU A 328 30.82 -8.36 -11.87
N ARG A 329 31.43 -7.78 -10.86
CA ARG A 329 32.81 -8.09 -10.45
C ARG A 329 32.81 -8.87 -9.15
N ARG A 330 33.25 -10.12 -9.21
CA ARG A 330 33.40 -10.94 -8.00
C ARG A 330 34.77 -10.73 -7.39
N ASN A 331 34.82 -10.29 -6.15
CA ASN A 331 36.03 -10.08 -5.36
C ASN A 331 35.92 -10.91 -4.06
N GLY A 332 36.42 -12.16 -4.12
CA GLY A 332 36.25 -13.14 -3.05
C GLY A 332 34.75 -13.46 -2.80
N LYS A 333 34.27 -13.17 -1.60
CA LYS A 333 32.84 -13.33 -1.23
C LYS A 333 31.99 -12.12 -1.62
N ARG A 334 32.59 -11.04 -2.08
CA ARG A 334 31.85 -9.86 -2.51
C ARG A 334 31.47 -9.96 -3.99
N VAL A 335 30.36 -9.35 -4.33
CA VAL A 335 29.95 -9.05 -5.70
C VAL A 335 29.69 -7.55 -5.76
N ASP A 336 30.44 -6.88 -6.61
CA ASP A 336 30.30 -5.45 -6.88
C ASP A 336 29.63 -5.29 -8.25
N VAL A 337 28.73 -4.30 -8.39
CA VAL A 337 28.08 -3.95 -9.67
C VAL A 337 28.80 -2.74 -10.24
N ASP A 338 29.26 -2.84 -11.48
CA ASP A 338 30.04 -1.78 -12.14
C ASP A 338 29.27 -0.46 -12.22
N GLY A 339 29.85 0.60 -11.66
CA GLY A 339 29.30 1.95 -11.71
C GLY A 339 28.04 2.19 -10.86
N VAL A 340 27.60 1.24 -10.05
CA VAL A 340 26.36 1.35 -9.27
C VAL A 340 26.39 2.54 -8.31
N ASP A 341 27.53 2.84 -7.70
CA ASP A 341 27.69 3.96 -6.77
C ASP A 341 27.30 5.30 -7.42
N HIS A 342 27.71 5.49 -8.66
CA HIS A 342 27.42 6.68 -9.44
C HIS A 342 25.96 6.74 -9.87
N VAL A 343 25.41 5.62 -10.29
CA VAL A 343 24.00 5.52 -10.72
C VAL A 343 23.05 5.79 -9.55
N VAL A 344 23.29 5.17 -8.39
CA VAL A 344 22.50 5.41 -7.16
C VAL A 344 22.53 6.88 -6.75
N ALA A 345 23.73 7.51 -6.84
CA ALA A 345 23.85 8.93 -6.55
C ALA A 345 23.08 9.80 -7.54
N LYS A 346 23.17 9.51 -8.85
CA LYS A 346 22.41 10.23 -9.90
C LYS A 346 20.89 10.06 -9.75
N ALA A 347 20.44 8.87 -9.45
CA ALA A 347 19.01 8.59 -9.27
C ALA A 347 18.39 9.48 -8.17
N ALA A 348 19.03 9.52 -7.01
CA ALA A 348 18.58 10.35 -5.89
C ALA A 348 18.75 11.86 -6.16
N GLU A 349 19.83 12.28 -6.84
CA GLU A 349 20.08 13.69 -7.15
C GLU A 349 19.11 14.25 -8.20
N HIS A 350 18.75 13.45 -9.21
CA HIS A 350 17.89 13.90 -10.30
C HIS A 350 16.44 13.44 -10.17
N LEU A 351 16.11 12.71 -9.09
CA LEU A 351 14.78 12.12 -8.84
C LEU A 351 14.32 11.23 -10.00
N ARG A 352 15.24 10.42 -10.54
CA ARG A 352 15.01 9.54 -11.68
C ARG A 352 15.20 8.07 -11.32
N THR A 353 14.48 7.20 -12.02
CA THR A 353 14.65 5.75 -11.93
C THR A 353 15.89 5.29 -12.71
N PHE A 354 16.32 4.05 -12.52
CA PHE A 354 17.45 3.47 -13.29
C PHE A 354 17.14 3.39 -14.78
N ALA A 355 15.89 3.04 -15.14
CA ALA A 355 15.44 3.01 -16.52
C ALA A 355 15.51 4.40 -17.19
N GLU A 356 15.11 5.47 -16.50
CA GLU A 356 15.20 6.84 -17.00
C GLU A 356 16.65 7.35 -17.10
N LEU A 357 17.56 6.73 -16.37
CA LEU A 357 19.01 6.99 -16.48
C LEU A 357 19.68 6.13 -17.54
N GLU A 358 18.92 5.30 -18.25
CA GLU A 358 19.40 4.39 -19.30
C GLU A 358 20.56 3.50 -18.83
N VAL A 359 20.43 2.96 -17.61
CA VAL A 359 21.50 2.20 -16.97
C VAL A 359 21.66 0.85 -17.66
N PRO A 360 22.86 0.50 -18.16
CA PRO A 360 23.03 -0.64 -19.06
C PRO A 360 22.84 -2.00 -18.38
N TRP A 361 22.99 -2.10 -17.05
CA TRP A 361 22.76 -3.32 -16.30
C TRP A 361 21.34 -3.45 -15.76
N SER A 362 20.50 -2.42 -15.92
CA SER A 362 19.08 -2.50 -15.60
C SER A 362 18.30 -2.94 -16.85
N PRO A 363 17.54 -4.04 -16.81
CA PRO A 363 16.80 -4.49 -17.98
C PRO A 363 15.76 -3.45 -18.40
N LEU A 364 15.82 -3.05 -19.67
CA LEU A 364 14.82 -2.17 -20.28
C LEU A 364 13.44 -2.85 -20.19
N GLY A 365 12.53 -2.28 -19.41
CA GLY A 365 11.17 -2.79 -19.20
C GLY A 365 10.90 -3.43 -17.83
N GLY A 366 11.88 -3.49 -16.94
CA GLY A 366 11.74 -4.05 -15.59
C GLY A 366 11.12 -3.10 -14.55
N VAL A 367 10.49 -2.00 -14.96
CA VAL A 367 9.78 -1.10 -14.05
C VAL A 367 8.41 -1.71 -13.73
N ALA A 368 8.30 -2.32 -12.54
CA ALA A 368 7.00 -2.66 -12.00
C ALA A 368 6.34 -1.37 -11.49
N ARG A 369 5.27 -0.94 -12.15
CA ARG A 369 4.47 0.20 -11.72
C ARG A 369 3.34 -0.29 -10.82
N TYR A 370 3.38 0.14 -9.60
CA TYR A 370 2.32 -0.07 -8.61
C TYR A 370 1.68 1.28 -8.33
N GLY A 371 0.75 1.68 -9.17
CA GLY A 371 -0.25 2.60 -8.69
C GLY A 371 -0.98 1.89 -7.54
N TRP A 372 -1.04 2.49 -6.36
CA TRP A 372 -2.06 2.11 -5.38
C TRP A 372 -3.39 2.26 -6.02
N ASP A 373 -3.37 3.11 -6.97
CA ASP A 373 -4.47 3.30 -7.82
C ASP A 373 -4.56 2.25 -8.89
N GLY A 374 -3.68 1.36 -9.25
CA GLY A 374 -3.97 0.40 -10.29
C GLY A 374 -5.06 0.89 -11.27
N VAL A 375 -5.45 2.10 -11.05
CA VAL A 375 -6.51 2.88 -11.58
C VAL A 375 -5.89 4.23 -11.87
N GLU A 376 -5.30 4.38 -13.05
CA GLU A 376 -5.42 5.65 -13.68
C GLU A 376 -6.93 5.91 -13.72
N LEU A 377 -7.38 6.96 -13.02
CA LEU A 377 -8.56 7.68 -13.48
C LEU A 377 -8.13 8.33 -14.79
N PRO A 378 -8.37 7.75 -15.94
CA PRO A 378 -8.28 8.55 -17.13
C PRO A 378 -9.46 9.50 -17.04
N LEU A 379 -9.16 10.70 -16.66
CA LEU A 379 -9.95 11.88 -16.91
C LEU A 379 -10.08 12.13 -18.43
N VAL A 380 -10.38 11.09 -19.18
CA VAL A 380 -10.71 11.24 -20.58
C VAL A 380 -12.17 10.90 -20.76
N VAL A 381 -12.92 11.96 -20.51
CA VAL A 381 -14.17 12.32 -21.18
C VAL A 381 -14.67 11.25 -22.17
N PRO A 382 -15.97 10.88 -22.12
CA PRO A 382 -17.01 11.61 -21.39
C PRO A 382 -17.60 10.88 -20.17
N ARG A 383 -17.00 9.77 -19.69
CA ARG A 383 -17.59 8.91 -18.66
C ARG A 383 -16.51 8.36 -17.74
N PRO A 384 -16.34 8.93 -16.53
CA PRO A 384 -15.30 8.52 -15.60
C PRO A 384 -15.47 7.06 -15.18
N ALA A 385 -14.46 6.23 -15.43
CA ALA A 385 -14.42 4.84 -15.06
C ALA A 385 -13.03 4.45 -14.54
N LEU A 386 -12.98 3.44 -13.65
CA LEU A 386 -11.75 2.88 -13.15
C LEU A 386 -11.21 1.81 -14.09
N HIS A 387 -10.06 2.05 -14.71
CA HIS A 387 -9.35 1.09 -15.56
C HIS A 387 -7.88 1.49 -15.72
N PRO A 388 -6.92 0.54 -15.68
CA PRO A 388 -7.11 -0.88 -15.33
C PRO A 388 -7.21 -1.08 -13.81
N VAL A 389 -8.09 -1.97 -13.37
CA VAL A 389 -8.11 -2.51 -12.01
C VAL A 389 -7.39 -3.85 -12.01
N ARG A 390 -6.54 -4.12 -10.99
CA ARG A 390 -5.70 -5.31 -10.92
C ARG A 390 -5.84 -6.01 -9.58
N THR A 391 -5.65 -7.33 -9.59
CA THR A 391 -5.40 -8.10 -8.36
C THR A 391 -4.03 -7.73 -7.76
N LEU A 392 -3.70 -8.22 -6.57
CA LEU A 392 -2.36 -8.06 -5.99
C LEU A 392 -1.27 -8.69 -6.88
N GLY A 393 -1.55 -9.82 -7.53
CA GLY A 393 -0.67 -10.47 -8.49
C GLY A 393 -0.59 -9.79 -9.86
N GLY A 394 -1.22 -8.61 -10.02
CA GLY A 394 -1.14 -7.79 -11.23
C GLY A 394 -2.08 -8.23 -12.37
N VAL A 395 -3.01 -9.15 -12.14
CA VAL A 395 -3.99 -9.57 -13.16
C VAL A 395 -5.00 -8.46 -13.37
N VAL A 396 -5.15 -7.98 -14.62
CA VAL A 396 -6.16 -6.98 -14.98
C VAL A 396 -7.53 -7.63 -14.94
N VAL A 397 -8.42 -7.10 -14.11
CA VAL A 397 -9.79 -7.61 -13.91
C VAL A 397 -10.86 -6.74 -14.56
N THR A 398 -10.47 -5.71 -15.29
CA THR A 398 -11.36 -4.79 -16.01
C THR A 398 -11.10 -4.81 -17.51
N GLY A 399 -12.16 -4.67 -18.32
CA GLY A 399 -12.08 -4.54 -19.78
C GLY A 399 -12.17 -3.08 -20.23
N GLU A 400 -11.69 -2.81 -21.45
CA GLU A 400 -11.69 -1.50 -22.08
C GLU A 400 -12.05 -1.60 -23.56
N HIS A 401 -12.97 -0.75 -24.03
CA HIS A 401 -13.33 -0.56 -25.43
C HIS A 401 -13.50 -1.84 -26.28
N PRO A 402 -14.33 -2.81 -25.84
CA PRO A 402 -14.56 -4.02 -26.62
C PRO A 402 -15.28 -3.68 -27.95
N ASP A 403 -15.02 -4.45 -29.01
CA ASP A 403 -15.55 -4.20 -30.35
C ASP A 403 -17.09 -4.13 -30.38
N ASP A 404 -17.76 -4.91 -29.54
CA ASP A 404 -19.23 -4.95 -29.45
C ASP A 404 -19.84 -3.74 -28.74
N HIS A 405 -19.09 -3.13 -27.79
CA HIS A 405 -19.52 -1.99 -26.97
C HIS A 405 -18.36 -1.03 -26.68
N PRO A 406 -17.86 -0.28 -27.70
CA PRO A 406 -16.65 0.52 -27.56
C PRO A 406 -16.72 1.64 -26.50
N TRP A 407 -17.91 1.93 -25.97
CA TRP A 407 -18.13 2.87 -24.86
C TRP A 407 -18.02 2.20 -23.47
N HIS A 408 -17.89 0.87 -23.37
CA HIS A 408 -17.69 0.20 -22.09
C HIS A 408 -16.23 0.28 -21.66
N ARG A 409 -16.01 0.68 -20.41
CA ARG A 409 -14.68 0.75 -19.82
C ARG A 409 -14.76 0.51 -18.31
N GLY A 410 -13.94 -0.39 -17.80
CA GLY A 410 -13.64 -0.56 -16.38
C GLY A 410 -14.84 -0.64 -15.43
N ILE A 411 -14.70 0.00 -14.30
CA ILE A 411 -15.74 0.14 -13.25
C ILE A 411 -16.21 1.58 -13.23
N GLY A 412 -17.52 1.81 -13.34
CA GLY A 412 -18.10 3.15 -13.34
C GLY A 412 -19.59 3.16 -13.06
N LEU A 413 -20.22 4.32 -13.24
CA LEU A 413 -21.68 4.43 -13.26
C LEU A 413 -22.17 4.37 -14.72
N ALA A 414 -23.15 3.53 -14.95
CA ALA A 414 -23.87 3.40 -16.22
C ALA A 414 -25.26 4.02 -16.05
N LEU A 415 -25.50 5.18 -16.65
CA LEU A 415 -26.79 5.85 -16.65
C LEU A 415 -27.29 5.95 -18.11
N PRO A 416 -27.92 4.87 -18.63
CA PRO A 416 -28.26 4.79 -20.04
C PRO A 416 -29.43 5.69 -20.46
N ASP A 417 -30.20 6.16 -19.49
CA ASP A 417 -31.35 7.01 -19.76
C ASP A 417 -31.73 7.83 -18.52
N VAL A 418 -31.45 9.12 -18.60
CA VAL A 418 -31.82 10.13 -17.58
C VAL A 418 -32.66 11.18 -18.26
N ASN A 419 -33.97 11.17 -18.07
CA ASN A 419 -34.92 12.05 -18.76
C ASN A 419 -34.82 11.94 -20.32
N GLY A 420 -34.48 10.77 -20.85
CA GLY A 420 -34.28 10.57 -22.29
C GLY A 420 -32.84 10.77 -22.77
N VAL A 421 -31.98 11.39 -21.96
CA VAL A 421 -30.56 11.61 -22.26
C VAL A 421 -29.73 10.38 -21.87
N ASN A 422 -28.92 9.88 -22.80
CA ASN A 422 -27.99 8.79 -22.52
C ASN A 422 -26.68 9.35 -21.99
N LEU A 423 -26.41 9.06 -20.73
CA LEU A 423 -25.19 9.47 -20.02
C LEU A 423 -24.16 8.33 -19.90
N TRP A 424 -24.36 7.21 -20.57
CA TRP A 424 -23.42 6.09 -20.59
C TRP A 424 -22.78 5.86 -21.97
N GLY A 425 -23.56 5.78 -23.04
CA GLY A 425 -23.11 5.54 -24.40
C GLY A 425 -23.98 4.58 -25.18
N GLY A 426 -23.66 4.44 -26.46
CA GLY A 426 -24.42 3.60 -27.35
C GLY A 426 -25.80 4.18 -27.73
N ARG A 427 -26.78 3.31 -27.82
CA ARG A 427 -28.12 3.65 -28.29
C ARG A 427 -29.14 3.61 -27.17
N ASN A 428 -30.18 4.44 -27.26
CA ASN A 428 -31.30 4.42 -26.33
C ASN A 428 -32.29 3.33 -26.72
N TYR A 429 -32.85 2.65 -25.72
CA TYR A 429 -33.95 1.72 -25.95
C TYR A 429 -35.30 2.46 -25.95
N VAL A 430 -36.06 2.29 -27.05
CA VAL A 430 -37.41 2.84 -27.20
C VAL A 430 -38.38 1.67 -27.41
N PRO A 431 -39.45 1.57 -26.59
CA PRO A 431 -40.44 0.52 -26.74
C PRO A 431 -41.02 0.48 -28.18
N GLY A 432 -41.09 -0.72 -28.73
CA GLY A 432 -41.60 -0.91 -30.12
C GLY A 432 -40.62 -0.59 -31.24
N GLN A 433 -39.55 0.14 -30.98
CA GLN A 433 -38.51 0.47 -31.96
C GLN A 433 -37.16 -0.20 -31.70
N GLY A 434 -36.93 -0.69 -30.50
CA GLY A 434 -35.65 -1.27 -30.10
C GLY A 434 -34.60 -0.21 -29.78
N TYR A 435 -33.32 -0.49 -30.13
CA TYR A 435 -32.20 0.43 -29.90
C TYR A 435 -32.06 1.44 -31.04
N VAL A 436 -32.31 2.70 -30.73
CA VAL A 436 -32.22 3.81 -31.68
C VAL A 436 -31.15 4.82 -31.24
N PRO A 437 -30.56 5.60 -32.15
CA PRO A 437 -29.75 6.77 -31.79
C PRO A 437 -30.56 7.70 -30.89
N GLY A 438 -29.96 8.16 -29.79
CA GLY A 438 -30.58 9.07 -28.85
C GLY A 438 -29.65 10.24 -28.52
N GLU A 439 -30.16 11.15 -27.70
CA GLU A 439 -29.34 12.26 -27.20
C GLU A 439 -28.25 11.70 -26.28
N LEU A 440 -26.99 12.10 -26.54
CA LEU A 440 -25.84 11.77 -25.67
C LEU A 440 -25.50 12.98 -24.82
N GLY A 441 -25.55 12.80 -23.51
CA GLY A 441 -25.04 13.77 -22.57
C GLY A 441 -23.56 13.58 -22.27
N ARG A 442 -23.05 14.36 -21.33
CA ARG A 442 -21.65 14.32 -20.89
C ARG A 442 -21.54 14.39 -19.37
N VAL A 443 -20.38 13.98 -18.86
CA VAL A 443 -20.02 14.08 -17.45
C VAL A 443 -18.81 15.00 -17.33
N GLU A 444 -18.89 16.00 -16.47
CA GLU A 444 -17.83 16.97 -16.22
C GLU A 444 -17.38 16.89 -14.76
N GLU A 445 -16.09 16.88 -14.52
CA GLU A 445 -15.54 16.99 -13.17
C GLU A 445 -15.56 18.47 -12.75
N THR A 446 -16.19 18.76 -11.64
CA THR A 446 -16.32 20.12 -11.08
C THR A 446 -15.42 20.37 -9.89
N GLY A 447 -14.84 19.30 -9.31
CA GLY A 447 -13.90 19.30 -8.22
C GLY A 447 -13.46 17.87 -7.90
N PRO A 448 -12.48 17.66 -7.03
CA PRO A 448 -12.03 16.32 -6.65
C PRO A 448 -13.18 15.45 -6.13
N GLY A 449 -13.56 14.41 -6.91
CA GLY A 449 -14.68 13.54 -6.59
C GLY A 449 -16.07 14.18 -6.76
N GLU A 450 -16.17 15.35 -7.37
CA GLU A 450 -17.44 16.01 -7.69
C GLU A 450 -17.65 16.04 -9.21
N LEU A 451 -18.80 15.53 -9.65
CA LEU A 451 -19.14 15.38 -11.06
C LEU A 451 -20.49 16.01 -11.36
N ALA A 452 -20.61 16.64 -12.53
CA ALA A 452 -21.86 17.12 -13.10
C ALA A 452 -22.23 16.24 -14.30
N TRP A 453 -23.44 15.70 -14.28
CA TRP A 453 -24.02 14.89 -15.34
C TRP A 453 -24.97 15.76 -16.14
N CYS A 454 -24.59 16.12 -17.36
CA CYS A 454 -25.23 17.13 -18.17
C CYS A 454 -25.86 16.54 -19.43
N ASP A 455 -26.94 17.15 -19.91
CA ASP A 455 -27.47 16.91 -21.26
C ASP A 455 -26.52 17.46 -22.35
N SER A 456 -26.88 17.31 -23.61
CA SER A 456 -26.10 17.82 -24.77
C SER A 456 -25.99 19.34 -24.78
N ALA A 457 -26.92 20.06 -24.20
CA ALA A 457 -26.93 21.52 -24.10
C ALA A 457 -26.11 22.04 -22.88
N GLY A 458 -25.60 21.15 -22.02
CA GLY A 458 -24.82 21.50 -20.83
C GLY A 458 -25.67 21.77 -19.59
N VAL A 459 -26.94 21.43 -19.63
CA VAL A 459 -27.81 21.57 -18.46
C VAL A 459 -27.56 20.42 -17.49
N VAL A 460 -27.23 20.74 -16.25
CA VAL A 460 -26.98 19.75 -15.21
C VAL A 460 -28.29 19.04 -14.83
N LEU A 461 -28.28 17.72 -14.95
CA LEU A 461 -29.38 16.84 -14.56
C LEU A 461 -29.14 16.28 -13.15
N LEU A 462 -27.91 15.80 -12.90
CA LEU A 462 -27.48 15.23 -11.64
C LEU A 462 -26.12 15.80 -11.24
N ARG A 463 -25.90 15.96 -9.94
CA ARG A 463 -24.56 16.08 -9.37
C ARG A 463 -24.20 14.78 -8.68
N GLU A 464 -22.92 14.43 -8.71
CA GLU A 464 -22.41 13.26 -8.02
C GLU A 464 -21.27 13.67 -7.10
N ARG A 465 -21.34 13.22 -5.85
CA ARG A 465 -20.17 13.17 -4.96
C ARG A 465 -19.70 11.72 -4.92
N ARG A 466 -18.51 11.49 -5.47
CA ARG A 466 -17.90 10.17 -5.55
C ARG A 466 -16.78 10.04 -4.55
N SER A 467 -16.80 8.95 -3.78
CA SER A 467 -15.70 8.53 -2.90
C SER A 467 -15.26 7.13 -3.30
N ILE A 468 -13.96 6.97 -3.49
CA ILE A 468 -13.36 5.67 -3.79
C ILE A 468 -12.31 5.42 -2.72
N ARG A 469 -12.50 4.33 -1.97
CA ARG A 469 -11.59 3.92 -0.91
C ARG A 469 -11.08 2.52 -1.19
N ARG A 470 -9.91 2.23 -0.66
CA ARG A 470 -9.31 0.92 -0.76
C ARG A 470 -8.83 0.48 0.58
N ARG A 471 -8.95 -0.81 0.82
CA ARG A 471 -8.40 -1.43 2.01
C ARG A 471 -7.88 -2.82 1.67
N PRO A 472 -6.81 -3.27 2.31
CA PRO A 472 -6.40 -4.66 2.22
C PRO A 472 -7.44 -5.52 2.93
N VAL A 473 -7.59 -6.73 2.39
CA VAL A 473 -8.28 -7.84 3.04
C VAL A 473 -7.32 -9.04 3.04
N PRO A 474 -7.51 -10.06 3.87
CA PRO A 474 -6.65 -11.24 3.85
C PRO A 474 -6.48 -11.78 2.43
N ASP A 475 -5.22 -11.87 1.97
CA ASP A 475 -4.80 -12.34 0.63
C ASP A 475 -5.39 -11.59 -0.57
N GLY A 476 -5.85 -10.36 -0.39
CA GLY A 476 -6.46 -9.54 -1.43
C GLY A 476 -6.56 -8.07 -1.05
N TRP A 477 -7.37 -7.35 -1.79
CA TRP A 477 -7.71 -5.98 -1.45
C TRP A 477 -9.16 -5.68 -1.83
N GLU A 478 -9.77 -4.72 -1.17
CA GLU A 478 -11.16 -4.32 -1.38
C GLU A 478 -11.24 -2.87 -1.89
N LEU A 479 -12.03 -2.67 -2.92
CA LEU A 479 -12.48 -1.39 -3.43
C LEU A 479 -13.83 -1.06 -2.79
N GLU A 480 -13.95 0.07 -2.10
CA GLU A 480 -15.22 0.66 -1.72
C GLU A 480 -15.51 1.86 -2.63
N TRP A 481 -16.58 1.77 -3.37
CA TRP A 481 -17.10 2.83 -4.24
C TRP A 481 -18.39 3.38 -3.65
N THR A 482 -18.46 4.66 -3.39
CA THR A 482 -19.68 5.35 -2.99
C THR A 482 -19.94 6.52 -3.93
N SER A 483 -21.14 6.56 -4.53
CA SER A 483 -21.65 7.68 -5.32
C SER A 483 -22.94 8.17 -4.68
N VAL A 484 -23.00 9.46 -4.34
CA VAL A 484 -24.21 10.15 -3.93
C VAL A 484 -24.66 11.01 -5.10
N LEU A 485 -25.74 10.60 -5.76
CA LEU A 485 -26.38 11.32 -6.87
C LEU A 485 -27.44 12.27 -6.31
N THR A 486 -27.29 13.56 -6.56
CA THR A 486 -28.26 14.61 -6.19
C THR A 486 -28.94 15.12 -7.44
N ALA A 487 -30.27 15.09 -7.48
CA ALA A 487 -31.04 15.60 -8.63
C ALA A 487 -31.11 17.13 -8.60
N GLU A 488 -30.69 17.80 -9.70
CA GLU A 488 -30.81 19.27 -9.86
C GLU A 488 -32.22 19.71 -10.29
N ARG A 489 -33.01 18.78 -10.77
CA ARG A 489 -34.39 18.94 -11.24
C ARG A 489 -35.15 17.64 -11.07
N ASP A 490 -36.39 17.55 -11.53
CA ASP A 490 -37.10 16.26 -11.63
C ASP A 490 -36.34 15.34 -12.58
N VAL A 491 -35.89 14.22 -12.09
CA VAL A 491 -35.07 13.22 -12.80
C VAL A 491 -35.77 11.87 -12.76
N VAL A 492 -35.86 11.25 -13.93
CA VAL A 492 -36.34 9.87 -14.07
C VAL A 492 -35.21 9.04 -14.68
N LEU A 493 -34.69 8.09 -13.92
CA LEU A 493 -33.71 7.13 -14.38
C LEU A 493 -34.42 5.91 -14.95
N HIS A 494 -34.16 5.62 -16.21
CA HIS A 494 -34.68 4.44 -16.88
C HIS A 494 -33.57 3.44 -17.24
N SER A 495 -33.97 2.18 -17.33
CA SER A 495 -33.22 1.14 -18.04
C SER A 495 -34.07 0.61 -19.20
N PRO A 496 -33.50 -0.16 -20.14
CA PRO A 496 -34.33 -0.89 -21.11
C PRO A 496 -35.34 -1.82 -20.45
N GLY A 497 -34.99 -2.40 -19.27
CA GLY A 497 -35.89 -3.24 -18.47
C GLY A 497 -37.10 -2.49 -17.95
N SER A 498 -36.92 -1.29 -17.38
CA SER A 498 -38.03 -0.44 -16.92
C SER A 498 -38.90 0.11 -18.05
N LYS A 499 -38.42 0.01 -19.30
CA LYS A 499 -39.12 0.33 -20.54
C LYS A 499 -39.69 -0.91 -21.24
N GLY A 500 -39.74 -2.08 -20.56
CA GLY A 500 -40.39 -3.30 -21.05
C GLY A 500 -39.51 -4.30 -21.75
N ARG A 501 -38.17 -4.12 -21.80
CA ARG A 501 -37.25 -5.15 -22.30
C ARG A 501 -36.85 -6.09 -21.18
N GLU A 502 -37.45 -7.27 -21.15
CA GLU A 502 -37.17 -8.26 -20.13
C GLU A 502 -35.68 -8.62 -20.01
N GLY A 503 -35.17 -8.73 -18.78
CA GLY A 503 -33.80 -9.12 -18.47
C GLY A 503 -32.72 -8.05 -18.76
N ALA A 504 -33.10 -6.84 -19.22
CA ALA A 504 -32.16 -5.77 -19.58
C ALA A 504 -32.25 -4.56 -18.64
N GLY A 505 -32.25 -4.80 -17.32
CA GLY A 505 -32.38 -3.77 -16.29
C GLY A 505 -31.09 -3.03 -15.96
N TYR A 506 -30.06 -3.04 -16.82
CA TYR A 506 -28.79 -2.38 -16.53
C TYR A 506 -28.94 -0.86 -16.34
N GLY A 507 -28.09 -0.30 -15.52
CA GLY A 507 -28.07 1.13 -15.16
C GLY A 507 -27.85 1.29 -13.67
N GLY A 508 -26.72 1.84 -13.28
CA GLY A 508 -26.22 1.95 -11.93
C GLY A 508 -24.72 1.70 -11.89
N TRP A 509 -24.20 1.21 -10.79
CA TRP A 509 -22.81 0.78 -10.75
C TRP A 509 -22.58 -0.39 -11.73
N PHE A 510 -21.53 -0.30 -12.55
CA PHE A 510 -21.24 -1.27 -13.60
C PHE A 510 -19.75 -1.54 -13.69
N TRP A 511 -19.42 -2.81 -13.85
CA TRP A 511 -18.07 -3.30 -14.07
C TRP A 511 -18.00 -4.11 -15.37
N ARG A 512 -17.25 -3.59 -16.34
CA ARG A 512 -16.89 -4.34 -17.54
C ARG A 512 -15.72 -5.26 -17.20
N LEU A 513 -15.92 -6.57 -17.27
CA LEU A 513 -14.88 -7.57 -17.16
C LEU A 513 -13.96 -7.55 -18.40
N PRO A 514 -12.72 -8.06 -18.30
CA PRO A 514 -11.88 -8.26 -19.48
C PRO A 514 -12.56 -9.15 -20.53
N ASP A 515 -11.98 -9.23 -21.72
CA ASP A 515 -12.38 -10.22 -22.72
C ASP A 515 -11.83 -11.60 -22.27
N LEU A 516 -12.74 -12.46 -21.84
CA LEU A 516 -12.44 -13.77 -21.25
C LEU A 516 -13.14 -14.87 -22.02
N ASP A 517 -12.56 -16.08 -22.03
CA ASP A 517 -13.29 -17.26 -22.46
C ASP A 517 -14.53 -17.47 -21.56
N PRO A 518 -15.77 -17.42 -22.11
CA PRO A 518 -16.97 -17.60 -21.32
C PRO A 518 -17.01 -18.89 -20.48
N LEU A 519 -16.30 -19.95 -20.92
CA LEU A 519 -16.20 -21.21 -20.19
C LEU A 519 -15.30 -21.10 -18.94
N SER A 520 -14.42 -20.12 -18.90
CA SER A 520 -13.56 -19.87 -17.74
C SER A 520 -14.23 -19.03 -16.65
N VAL A 521 -15.34 -18.33 -16.97
CA VAL A 521 -16.01 -17.40 -16.07
C VAL A 521 -17.17 -18.08 -15.34
N ARG A 522 -17.17 -18.01 -14.03
CA ARG A 522 -18.27 -18.45 -13.17
C ARG A 522 -18.77 -17.28 -12.33
N VAL A 523 -20.09 -17.15 -12.26
CA VAL A 523 -20.75 -16.20 -11.35
C VAL A 523 -21.66 -16.96 -10.43
N PHE A 524 -21.70 -16.58 -9.16
CA PHE A 524 -22.57 -17.20 -8.18
C PHE A 524 -22.88 -16.25 -7.01
N SER A 525 -23.99 -16.51 -6.36
CA SER A 525 -24.49 -15.77 -5.21
C SER A 525 -25.19 -16.76 -4.27
N PRO A 526 -25.65 -16.36 -3.09
CA PRO A 526 -26.49 -17.22 -2.24
C PRO A 526 -27.74 -17.78 -2.93
N ASN A 527 -28.18 -17.16 -4.02
CA ASN A 527 -29.39 -17.57 -4.75
C ASN A 527 -29.13 -18.68 -5.80
N GLY A 528 -27.87 -18.95 -6.14
CA GLY A 528 -27.50 -19.93 -7.16
C GLY A 528 -26.28 -19.55 -7.97
N ALA A 529 -26.00 -20.29 -9.03
CA ALA A 529 -24.84 -20.13 -9.90
C ALA A 529 -25.24 -19.97 -11.37
N GLY A 530 -24.45 -19.14 -12.08
CA GLY A 530 -24.65 -18.83 -13.48
C GLY A 530 -25.55 -17.63 -13.73
N GLU A 531 -25.48 -17.08 -14.95
CA GLU A 531 -26.21 -15.88 -15.36
C GLU A 531 -27.72 -16.00 -15.10
N ALA A 532 -28.31 -17.13 -15.47
CA ALA A 532 -29.77 -17.35 -15.36
C ALA A 532 -30.29 -17.31 -13.92
N GLU A 533 -29.48 -17.75 -12.95
CA GLU A 533 -29.88 -17.80 -11.53
C GLU A 533 -29.61 -16.51 -10.78
N VAL A 534 -28.69 -15.66 -11.28
CA VAL A 534 -28.24 -14.47 -10.57
C VAL A 534 -28.79 -13.18 -11.17
N ASN A 535 -28.94 -13.10 -12.50
CA ASN A 535 -29.39 -11.90 -13.19
C ASN A 535 -30.83 -11.52 -12.80
N GLY A 536 -31.03 -10.29 -12.36
CA GLY A 536 -32.33 -9.74 -11.93
C GLY A 536 -32.72 -10.11 -10.50
N ARG A 537 -31.87 -10.78 -9.74
CA ARG A 537 -32.13 -11.13 -8.35
C ARG A 537 -31.30 -10.28 -7.39
N THR A 538 -31.83 -10.02 -6.23
CA THR A 538 -31.10 -9.36 -5.13
C THR A 538 -30.37 -10.42 -4.31
N ALA A 539 -29.14 -10.14 -3.94
CA ALA A 539 -28.37 -10.96 -3.01
C ALA A 539 -27.37 -10.09 -2.25
N PRO A 540 -26.96 -10.45 -1.04
CA PRO A 540 -26.02 -9.65 -0.24
C PRO A 540 -24.63 -9.58 -0.86
N TRP A 541 -24.28 -10.55 -1.69
CA TRP A 541 -23.04 -10.56 -2.45
C TRP A 541 -23.18 -11.36 -3.76
N LEU A 542 -22.30 -11.05 -4.69
CA LEU A 542 -22.08 -11.73 -5.96
C LEU A 542 -20.59 -12.03 -6.10
N ALA A 543 -20.22 -13.26 -6.44
CA ALA A 543 -18.85 -13.62 -6.74
C ALA A 543 -18.65 -13.87 -8.23
N VAL A 544 -17.52 -13.39 -8.74
CA VAL A 544 -16.99 -13.70 -10.08
C VAL A 544 -15.71 -14.49 -9.88
N GLN A 545 -15.61 -15.63 -10.53
CA GLN A 545 -14.46 -16.51 -10.49
C GLN A 545 -14.00 -16.78 -11.92
N VAL A 546 -12.75 -16.53 -12.20
CA VAL A 546 -12.13 -16.83 -13.49
C VAL A 546 -11.09 -17.90 -13.30
N ALA A 547 -11.36 -19.06 -13.92
CA ALA A 547 -10.50 -20.23 -13.86
C ALA A 547 -9.53 -20.26 -15.06
N ASP A 548 -8.82 -19.14 -15.30
CA ASP A 548 -7.77 -19.07 -16.30
C ASP A 548 -6.59 -19.96 -15.87
N PRO A 549 -6.03 -20.82 -16.75
CA PRO A 549 -4.96 -21.73 -16.36
C PRO A 549 -3.64 -21.06 -15.99
N VAL A 550 -3.42 -19.81 -16.39
CA VAL A 550 -2.19 -19.04 -16.13
C VAL A 550 -2.40 -17.98 -15.05
N ARG A 551 -3.53 -17.30 -15.08
CA ARG A 551 -3.83 -16.14 -14.21
C ARG A 551 -5.25 -16.20 -13.65
N PRO A 552 -5.57 -17.22 -12.84
CA PRO A 552 -6.89 -17.31 -12.21
C PRO A 552 -7.07 -16.17 -11.18
N TRP A 553 -8.32 -15.73 -11.02
CA TRP A 553 -8.67 -14.73 -10.03
C TRP A 553 -10.11 -14.88 -9.56
N THR A 554 -10.40 -14.28 -8.43
CA THR A 554 -11.75 -14.23 -7.84
C THR A 554 -12.04 -12.81 -7.38
N ALA A 555 -13.29 -12.37 -7.56
CA ALA A 555 -13.76 -11.15 -6.92
C ALA A 555 -15.12 -11.37 -6.26
N VAL A 556 -15.32 -10.70 -5.13
CA VAL A 556 -16.58 -10.72 -4.38
C VAL A 556 -17.13 -9.31 -4.31
N VAL A 557 -18.32 -9.10 -4.87
CA VAL A 557 -19.01 -7.82 -4.89
C VAL A 557 -20.11 -7.83 -3.85
N SER A 558 -20.22 -6.78 -3.04
CA SER A 558 -21.24 -6.63 -2.00
C SER A 558 -21.70 -5.17 -1.88
N GLY A 559 -22.76 -4.93 -1.12
CA GLY A 559 -23.24 -3.58 -0.81
C GLY A 559 -24.55 -3.19 -1.51
N PRO A 560 -24.75 -3.39 -2.83
CA PRO A 560 -25.99 -2.99 -3.46
C PRO A 560 -27.19 -3.76 -2.91
N THR A 561 -28.29 -3.02 -2.68
CA THR A 561 -29.60 -3.61 -2.37
C THR A 561 -30.47 -3.80 -3.62
N ASP A 562 -30.00 -3.27 -4.74
CA ASP A 562 -30.64 -3.38 -6.05
C ASP A 562 -30.43 -4.79 -6.66
N PRO A 563 -31.27 -5.23 -7.59
CA PRO A 563 -31.02 -6.46 -8.35
C PRO A 563 -29.67 -6.43 -9.06
N TRP A 564 -29.02 -7.59 -9.18
CA TRP A 564 -27.81 -7.75 -9.94
C TRP A 564 -28.10 -7.79 -11.45
N PHE A 565 -27.35 -7.03 -12.22
CA PHE A 565 -27.23 -7.21 -13.66
C PHE A 565 -25.98 -8.04 -13.94
N VAL A 566 -26.13 -9.17 -14.64
CA VAL A 566 -25.05 -10.10 -14.92
C VAL A 566 -25.13 -10.53 -16.38
N ARG A 567 -23.99 -10.45 -17.09
CA ARG A 567 -23.77 -11.02 -18.42
C ARG A 567 -22.38 -11.64 -18.46
N VAL A 568 -22.31 -12.91 -18.81
CA VAL A 568 -21.04 -13.64 -18.96
C VAL A 568 -20.99 -14.50 -20.21
N GLY A 569 -22.08 -14.55 -20.97
CA GLY A 569 -22.16 -15.32 -22.21
C GLY A 569 -21.82 -14.50 -23.47
N GLN A 570 -22.60 -13.48 -23.78
CA GLN A 570 -22.43 -12.68 -25.00
C GLN A 570 -21.39 -11.58 -24.86
N TYR A 571 -21.37 -10.91 -23.72
CA TYR A 571 -20.32 -10.00 -23.27
C TYR A 571 -20.19 -10.12 -21.77
N GLN A 572 -19.05 -9.71 -21.23
CA GLN A 572 -18.82 -9.90 -19.81
C GLN A 572 -18.94 -8.56 -19.07
N GLY A 573 -19.94 -8.48 -18.21
CA GLY A 573 -20.19 -7.32 -17.37
C GLY A 573 -21.16 -7.63 -16.24
N ILE A 574 -20.93 -7.02 -15.10
CA ILE A 574 -21.77 -7.12 -13.93
C ILE A 574 -22.07 -5.74 -13.36
N GLY A 575 -23.17 -5.60 -12.64
CA GLY A 575 -23.50 -4.32 -12.02
C GLY A 575 -24.72 -4.38 -11.12
N SER A 576 -25.02 -3.26 -10.47
CA SER A 576 -26.30 -3.02 -9.81
C SER A 576 -27.32 -2.48 -10.81
N ALA A 577 -28.59 -2.75 -10.59
CA ALA A 577 -29.66 -2.41 -11.51
C ALA A 577 -30.84 -1.74 -10.78
N PRO A 578 -30.69 -0.48 -10.33
CA PRO A 578 -31.71 0.22 -9.55
C PRO A 578 -33.03 0.41 -10.31
N ALA A 579 -32.99 0.53 -11.63
CA ALA A 579 -34.15 0.64 -12.47
C ALA A 579 -34.47 -0.69 -13.19
N TRP A 580 -34.43 -1.83 -12.49
CA TRP A 580 -34.57 -3.16 -13.09
C TRP A 580 -35.87 -3.33 -13.88
N SER A 581 -37.02 -3.06 -13.25
CA SER A 581 -38.34 -3.23 -13.85
C SER A 581 -39.22 -1.99 -13.74
N ALA A 582 -38.82 -1.00 -12.98
CA ALA A 582 -39.51 0.28 -12.80
C ALA A 582 -38.48 1.42 -12.80
N PRO A 583 -38.86 2.63 -13.25
CA PRO A 583 -37.97 3.77 -13.21
C PRO A 583 -37.68 4.22 -11.77
N VAL A 584 -36.50 4.85 -11.57
CA VAL A 584 -36.20 5.57 -10.33
C VAL A 584 -36.53 7.05 -10.54
N VAL A 585 -37.36 7.62 -9.68
CA VAL A 585 -37.76 9.04 -9.76
C VAL A 585 -37.11 9.80 -8.61
N LEU A 586 -36.45 10.92 -8.93
CA LEU A 586 -35.85 11.83 -7.97
C LEU A 586 -36.33 13.24 -8.23
N GLY A 587 -36.93 13.88 -7.25
CA GLY A 587 -37.25 15.31 -7.28
C GLY A 587 -36.02 16.18 -7.01
N PRO A 588 -36.12 17.49 -7.28
CA PRO A 588 -35.00 18.42 -7.05
C PRO A 588 -34.46 18.36 -5.62
N GLY A 589 -33.16 18.23 -5.48
CA GLY A 589 -32.46 18.10 -4.19
C GLY A 589 -32.56 16.72 -3.54
N GLN A 590 -33.31 15.77 -4.12
CA GLN A 590 -33.31 14.39 -3.62
C GLN A 590 -32.00 13.68 -3.97
N GLU A 591 -31.56 12.85 -3.03
CA GLU A 591 -30.30 12.10 -3.16
C GLU A 591 -30.57 10.60 -3.30
N ARG A 592 -29.71 9.93 -4.06
CA ARG A 592 -29.59 8.49 -4.11
C ARG A 592 -28.14 8.08 -3.89
N GLU A 593 -27.88 7.33 -2.85
CA GLU A 593 -26.60 6.73 -2.60
C GLU A 593 -26.50 5.34 -3.25
N ILE A 594 -25.34 5.07 -3.85
CA ILE A 594 -24.94 3.77 -4.40
C ILE A 594 -23.58 3.44 -3.79
N THR A 595 -23.56 2.46 -2.89
CA THR A 595 -22.32 1.98 -2.27
C THR A 595 -22.08 0.53 -2.67
N VAL A 596 -20.89 0.25 -3.22
CA VAL A 596 -20.47 -1.08 -3.67
C VAL A 596 -19.06 -1.36 -3.16
N ARG A 597 -18.87 -2.58 -2.64
CA ARG A 597 -17.55 -3.09 -2.26
C ARG A 597 -17.18 -4.25 -3.16
N VAL A 598 -15.93 -4.27 -3.62
CA VAL A 598 -15.40 -5.35 -4.44
C VAL A 598 -14.09 -5.81 -3.85
N ALA A 599 -14.05 -7.02 -3.31
CA ALA A 599 -12.81 -7.64 -2.88
C ALA A 599 -12.21 -8.47 -4.02
N PHE A 600 -10.93 -8.22 -4.33
CA PHE A 600 -10.19 -8.87 -5.42
C PHE A 600 -9.11 -9.78 -4.86
N TYR A 601 -9.03 -11.01 -5.41
CA TYR A 601 -8.10 -12.05 -4.98
C TYR A 601 -7.42 -12.69 -6.19
N ASP A 602 -6.16 -13.05 -6.03
CA ASP A 602 -5.48 -13.96 -6.93
C ASP A 602 -5.93 -15.41 -6.67
N GLY A 603 -6.03 -16.20 -7.74
CA GLY A 603 -6.46 -17.58 -7.66
C GLY A 603 -7.98 -17.78 -7.56
N VAL A 604 -8.35 -19.04 -7.64
CA VAL A 604 -9.74 -19.51 -7.50
C VAL A 604 -10.05 -19.69 -6.01
N ARG A 605 -11.06 -18.98 -5.49
CA ARG A 605 -11.48 -19.04 -4.09
C ARG A 605 -12.98 -19.29 -3.96
N THR A 606 -13.37 -19.94 -2.91
CA THR A 606 -14.78 -20.02 -2.50
C THR A 606 -15.04 -18.87 -1.52
N PRO A 607 -16.00 -17.97 -1.80
CA PRO A 607 -16.38 -16.85 -0.94
C PRO A 607 -16.91 -17.26 0.42
#